data_85337cc86ec1e59688e79e955d58daa0
#
_entry.id   85337cc86ec1e59688e79e955d58daa0
#
_cell.length_a   1.000
_cell.length_b   1.000
_cell.length_c   1.000
_cell.angle_alpha   90.00
_cell.angle_beta   90.00
_cell.angle_gamma   90.00
#
_symmetry.space_group_name_H-M   'P 1'
#
loop_
_entity.id
_entity.type
_entity.pdbx_description
1 polymer ?
#
loop_
_entity_poly.entity_id
_entity_poly.type
_entity_poly.pdbx_seq_one_letter_code
_entity_poly.pdbx_strand_id
1 'polypeptide(L)'
;KTRQKVSEPYRKKSSQYKSMEEDEIEVEDKKQTEQILSFVGFKKFLSYKKQRADFEIGSCVVSMDILSGNKYFIEIEGDEENISQVISHLGLKDFPIEKRSYLEILTGDQNGMY
;
A
#
# COMPACT_ATOMS: atom_id res chain seq x y z
N LYS A 1 -15.53 1.82 13.01
CA LYS A 1 -15.28 0.84 11.96
C LYS A 1 -13.79 0.68 11.70
N THR A 2 -13.35 -0.52 11.59
CA THR A 2 -11.99 -0.85 11.20
C THR A 2 -12.01 -1.42 9.78
N ARG A 3 -11.16 -0.87 8.93
CA ARG A 3 -11.01 -1.37 7.57
C ARG A 3 -9.79 -2.29 7.51
N GLN A 4 -9.98 -3.48 6.98
CA GLN A 4 -8.91 -4.45 6.77
C GLN A 4 -8.75 -4.71 5.29
N LYS A 5 -7.50 -4.83 4.84
CA LYS A 5 -7.19 -5.21 3.47
C LYS A 5 -6.73 -6.65 3.43
N VAL A 6 -7.30 -7.38 2.48
CA VAL A 6 -6.81 -8.71 2.12
C VAL A 6 -6.28 -8.61 0.70
N SER A 7 -5.00 -8.86 0.51
CA SER A 7 -4.35 -8.70 -0.78
C SER A 7 -3.70 -9.99 -1.21
N GLU A 8 -3.91 -10.37 -2.48
CA GLU A 8 -3.13 -11.41 -3.12
C GLU A 8 -2.06 -10.75 -3.98
N PRO A 9 -0.78 -11.04 -3.74
CA PRO A 9 0.27 -10.43 -4.54
C PRO A 9 0.24 -10.96 -5.96
N TYR A 10 -0.04 -10.08 -6.90
CA TYR A 10 0.08 -10.33 -8.32
C TYR A 10 0.98 -9.25 -8.92
N ARG A 11 2.08 -9.66 -9.52
CA ARG A 11 3.02 -8.72 -10.13
C ARG A 11 3.11 -8.96 -11.62
N LYS A 12 2.81 -7.91 -12.38
CA LYS A 12 2.96 -7.90 -13.81
C LYS A 12 4.44 -7.66 -14.15
N LYS A 13 5.11 -8.65 -14.76
CA LYS A 13 6.55 -8.60 -14.99
C LYS A 13 7.01 -7.46 -15.89
N SER A 14 6.17 -7.03 -16.81
CA SER A 14 6.52 -6.00 -17.78
C SER A 14 6.24 -4.57 -17.32
N SER A 15 5.61 -4.40 -16.16
CA SER A 15 5.27 -3.07 -15.66
C SER A 15 6.43 -2.46 -14.89
N GLN A 16 6.70 -1.18 -15.13
CA GLN A 16 7.64 -0.42 -14.32
C GLN A 16 7.06 -0.07 -12.94
N TYR A 17 5.75 -0.25 -12.75
CA TYR A 17 5.08 -0.02 -11.47
C TYR A 17 4.60 -1.34 -10.87
N LYS A 18 4.36 -1.31 -9.57
CA LYS A 18 3.79 -2.46 -8.87
C LYS A 18 2.33 -2.65 -9.27
N SER A 19 1.96 -3.86 -9.65
CA SER A 19 0.59 -4.24 -9.94
C SER A 19 0.13 -5.29 -8.95
N MET A 20 -1.01 -5.06 -8.28
CA MET A 20 -1.57 -5.96 -7.28
C MET A 20 -3.08 -6.00 -7.37
N GLU A 21 -3.65 -7.18 -7.15
CA GLU A 21 -5.06 -7.31 -6.87
C GLU A 21 -5.28 -7.20 -5.36
N GLU A 22 -6.26 -6.41 -4.97
CA GLU A 22 -6.60 -6.23 -3.57
C GLU A 22 -8.09 -6.40 -3.36
N ASP A 23 -8.45 -7.20 -2.36
CA ASP A 23 -9.82 -7.29 -1.87
C ASP A 23 -9.89 -6.67 -0.50
N GLU A 24 -10.90 -5.86 -0.28
CA GLU A 24 -11.00 -5.07 0.92
C GLU A 24 -12.40 -5.19 1.50
N ILE A 25 -12.47 -5.48 2.78
CA ILE A 25 -13.73 -5.52 3.51
C ILE A 25 -13.65 -4.60 4.73
N GLU A 26 -14.79 -4.08 5.13
CA GLU A 26 -14.89 -3.35 6.38
C GLU A 26 -15.29 -4.28 7.50
N VAL A 27 -14.65 -4.12 8.65
CA VAL A 27 -15.01 -4.87 9.86
C VAL A 27 -15.32 -3.88 10.98
N GLU A 28 -16.28 -4.22 11.81
CA GLU A 28 -16.73 -3.33 12.89
C GLU A 28 -15.90 -3.46 14.16
N ASP A 29 -15.35 -4.64 14.41
CA ASP A 29 -14.62 -4.93 15.64
C ASP A 29 -13.25 -5.50 15.30
N LYS A 30 -12.22 -4.69 15.50
CA LYS A 30 -10.84 -5.08 15.24
C LYS A 30 -10.42 -6.28 16.09
N LYS A 31 -10.75 -6.25 17.39
CA LYS A 31 -10.33 -7.28 18.33
C LYS A 31 -10.97 -8.62 18.00
N GLN A 32 -12.26 -8.60 17.69
CA GLN A 32 -12.99 -9.81 17.30
C GLN A 32 -12.47 -10.38 15.99
N THR A 33 -12.18 -9.51 15.03
CA THR A 33 -11.59 -9.93 13.74
C THR A 33 -10.24 -10.59 13.96
N GLU A 34 -9.39 -10.02 14.80
CA GLU A 34 -8.09 -10.61 15.12
C GLU A 34 -8.25 -11.98 15.80
N GLN A 35 -9.26 -12.15 16.66
CA GLN A 35 -9.56 -13.43 17.29
C GLN A 35 -9.98 -14.49 16.29
N ILE A 36 -10.83 -14.12 15.33
CA ILE A 36 -11.25 -15.03 14.26
C ILE A 36 -10.05 -15.46 13.41
N LEU A 37 -9.21 -14.53 13.00
CA LEU A 37 -8.02 -14.84 12.23
C LEU A 37 -7.07 -15.75 13.00
N SER A 38 -6.88 -15.49 14.27
CA SER A 38 -6.05 -16.33 15.15
C SER A 38 -6.61 -17.74 15.26
N PHE A 39 -7.93 -17.86 15.38
CA PHE A 39 -8.60 -19.15 15.50
C PHE A 39 -8.38 -20.02 14.27
N VAL A 40 -8.38 -19.44 13.07
CA VAL A 40 -8.14 -20.19 11.84
C VAL A 40 -6.65 -20.34 11.49
N GLY A 41 -5.76 -19.96 12.38
CA GLY A 41 -4.34 -20.26 12.28
C GLY A 41 -3.43 -19.11 11.82
N PHE A 42 -3.97 -17.92 11.61
CA PHE A 42 -3.15 -16.77 11.26
C PHE A 42 -2.53 -16.16 12.52
N LYS A 43 -1.27 -15.76 12.40
CA LYS A 43 -0.57 -15.06 13.47
C LYS A 43 -0.35 -13.61 13.09
N LYS A 44 -0.56 -12.72 14.06
CA LYS A 44 -0.24 -11.32 13.88
C LYS A 44 1.27 -11.17 13.75
N PHE A 45 1.70 -10.61 12.64
CA PHE A 45 3.12 -10.43 12.34
C PHE A 45 3.57 -8.99 12.57
N LEU A 46 2.79 -8.03 12.07
CA LEU A 46 3.14 -6.62 12.13
C LEU A 46 1.88 -5.78 12.32
N SER A 47 2.01 -4.73 13.09
CA SER A 47 1.00 -3.69 13.18
C SER A 47 1.70 -2.34 13.05
N TYR A 48 1.14 -1.46 12.22
CA TYR A 48 1.67 -0.11 12.08
C TYR A 48 0.52 0.86 11.86
N LYS A 49 0.82 2.13 12.12
CA LYS A 49 -0.14 3.23 11.91
C LYS A 49 0.36 4.10 10.77
N LYS A 50 -0.58 4.59 9.98
CA LYS A 50 -0.27 5.61 8.99
C LYS A 50 -1.34 6.69 9.01
N GLN A 51 -0.92 7.91 8.71
CA GLN A 51 -1.82 9.00 8.41
C GLN A 51 -1.82 9.20 6.90
N ARG A 52 -3.00 9.33 6.31
CA ARG A 52 -3.14 9.43 4.85
C ARG A 52 -4.05 10.59 4.48
N ALA A 53 -3.63 11.34 3.47
CA ALA A 53 -4.47 12.30 2.77
C ALA A 53 -4.56 11.89 1.31
N ASP A 54 -5.78 11.76 0.79
CA ASP A 54 -6.03 11.35 -0.60
C ASP A 54 -6.45 12.55 -1.45
N PHE A 55 -5.92 12.58 -2.66
CA PHE A 55 -6.25 13.60 -3.65
C PHE A 55 -6.58 12.93 -4.98
N GLU A 56 -7.54 13.47 -5.69
CA GLU A 56 -7.82 13.02 -7.05
C GLU A 56 -7.11 13.93 -8.03
N ILE A 57 -6.34 13.34 -8.95
CA ILE A 57 -5.68 14.05 -10.03
C ILE A 57 -5.96 13.29 -11.31
N GLY A 58 -6.81 13.86 -12.17
CA GLY A 58 -7.29 13.17 -13.37
C GLY A 58 -8.03 11.90 -12.98
N SER A 59 -7.61 10.76 -13.53
CA SER A 59 -8.17 9.45 -13.19
C SER A 59 -7.36 8.72 -12.11
N CYS A 60 -6.37 9.38 -11.52
CA CYS A 60 -5.52 8.80 -10.50
C CYS A 60 -5.93 9.28 -9.11
N VAL A 61 -5.67 8.45 -8.12
CA VAL A 61 -5.70 8.84 -6.71
C VAL A 61 -4.26 8.98 -6.23
N VAL A 62 -3.94 10.15 -5.70
CA VAL A 62 -2.62 10.42 -5.11
C VAL A 62 -2.79 10.47 -3.61
N SER A 63 -2.08 9.60 -2.91
CA SER A 63 -2.14 9.51 -1.45
C SER A 63 -0.81 9.95 -0.86
N MET A 64 -0.88 10.83 0.13
CA MET A 64 0.28 11.23 0.93
C MET A 64 0.22 10.48 2.25
N ASP A 65 1.22 9.67 2.52
CA ASP A 65 1.26 8.81 3.70
C ASP A 65 2.39 9.21 4.63
N ILE A 66 2.09 9.23 5.92
CA ILE A 66 3.08 9.35 6.98
C ILE A 66 3.02 8.07 7.79
N LEU A 67 4.09 7.29 7.74
CA LEU A 67 4.23 6.09 8.55
C LEU A 67 4.89 6.39 9.88
N SER A 68 4.78 5.46 10.82
CA SER A 68 5.48 5.52 12.09
C SER A 68 6.98 5.76 11.85
N GLY A 69 7.60 6.63 12.67
CA GLY A 69 9.00 6.97 12.51
C GLY A 69 9.26 8.08 11.51
N ASN A 70 8.23 8.86 11.18
CA ASN A 70 8.32 10.02 10.28
C ASN A 70 8.79 9.67 8.87
N LYS A 71 8.34 8.54 8.35
CA LYS A 71 8.58 8.15 6.97
C LYS A 71 7.44 8.65 6.10
N TYR A 72 7.78 9.37 5.05
CA TYR A 72 6.82 10.02 4.16
C TYR A 72 6.84 9.35 2.79
N PHE A 73 5.66 9.03 2.28
CA PHE A 73 5.51 8.41 0.97
C PHE A 73 4.38 9.06 0.20
N ILE A 74 4.51 9.01 -1.12
CA ILE A 74 3.43 9.35 -2.04
C ILE A 74 3.10 8.09 -2.82
N GLU A 75 1.82 7.67 -2.77
CA GLU A 75 1.31 6.60 -3.60
C GLU A 75 0.45 7.19 -4.71
N ILE A 76 0.59 6.66 -5.90
CA ILE A 76 -0.23 7.03 -7.04
C ILE A 76 -0.86 5.77 -7.58
N GLU A 77 -2.18 5.73 -7.59
CA GLU A 77 -2.96 4.59 -8.07
C GLU A 77 -3.74 4.99 -9.31
N GLY A 78 -3.71 4.14 -10.32
CA GLY A 78 -4.42 4.33 -11.57
C GLY A 78 -3.80 3.50 -12.68
N ASP A 79 -4.18 3.80 -13.92
CA ASP A 79 -3.58 3.17 -15.08
C ASP A 79 -2.13 3.64 -15.24
N GLU A 80 -1.28 2.75 -15.73
CA GLU A 80 0.15 3.04 -15.86
C GLU A 80 0.45 4.32 -16.66
N GLU A 81 -0.27 4.51 -17.75
CA GLU A 81 -0.12 5.71 -18.57
C GLU A 81 -0.48 6.98 -17.80
N ASN A 82 -1.58 6.95 -17.05
CA ASN A 82 -2.03 8.09 -16.25
C ASN A 82 -1.08 8.35 -15.09
N ILE A 83 -0.55 7.31 -14.47
CA ILE A 83 0.45 7.44 -13.41
C ILE A 83 1.68 8.19 -13.93
N SER A 84 2.16 7.84 -15.10
CA SER A 84 3.32 8.49 -15.71
C SER A 84 3.07 9.98 -15.96
N GLN A 85 1.87 10.33 -16.41
CA GLN A 85 1.48 11.72 -16.61
C GLN A 85 1.43 12.49 -15.29
N VAL A 86 0.88 11.89 -14.25
CA VAL A 86 0.78 12.53 -12.93
C VAL A 86 2.17 12.74 -12.34
N ILE A 87 3.05 11.76 -12.44
CA ILE A 87 4.44 11.89 -11.98
C ILE A 87 5.11 13.08 -12.66
N SER A 88 4.94 13.19 -13.96
CA SER A 88 5.48 14.29 -14.75
C SER A 88 4.90 15.64 -14.34
N HIS A 89 3.57 15.68 -14.18
CA HIS A 89 2.85 16.91 -13.81
C HIS A 89 3.26 17.41 -12.41
N LEU A 90 3.48 16.50 -11.47
CA LEU A 90 3.88 16.84 -10.10
C LEU A 90 5.39 17.10 -9.97
N GLY A 91 6.17 16.92 -11.02
CA GLY A 91 7.62 17.14 -10.95
C GLY A 91 8.35 16.07 -10.17
N LEU A 92 7.83 14.83 -10.14
CA LEU A 92 8.39 13.75 -9.33
C LEU A 92 9.29 12.80 -10.12
N LYS A 93 9.67 13.15 -11.34
CA LYS A 93 10.47 12.26 -12.19
C LYS A 93 11.82 11.87 -11.61
N ASP A 94 12.42 12.74 -10.82
CA ASP A 94 13.75 12.51 -10.25
C ASP A 94 13.70 11.75 -8.94
N PHE A 95 12.52 11.46 -8.43
CA PHE A 95 12.36 10.67 -7.21
C PHE A 95 12.32 9.18 -7.54
N PRO A 96 12.96 8.34 -6.72
CA PRO A 96 12.97 6.90 -6.97
C PRO A 96 11.58 6.29 -6.79
N ILE A 97 11.29 5.29 -7.62
CA ILE A 97 10.06 4.51 -7.50
C ILE A 97 10.29 3.42 -6.47
N GLU A 98 9.50 3.44 -5.39
CA GLU A 98 9.57 2.43 -4.35
C GLU A 98 8.57 1.32 -4.66
N LYS A 99 9.08 0.14 -4.94
CA LYS A 99 8.24 -1.03 -5.26
C LYS A 99 7.98 -1.94 -4.06
N ARG A 100 8.67 -1.69 -2.95
CA ARG A 100 8.45 -2.47 -1.73
C ARG A 100 7.13 -2.08 -1.08
N SER A 101 6.47 -3.04 -0.45
CA SER A 101 5.31 -2.75 0.40
C SER A 101 5.75 -2.05 1.68
N TYR A 102 4.81 -1.43 2.39
CA TYR A 102 5.13 -0.85 3.70
C TYR A 102 5.63 -1.91 4.68
N LEU A 103 5.12 -3.12 4.58
CA LEU A 103 5.61 -4.24 5.37
C LEU A 103 7.10 -4.49 5.13
N GLU A 104 7.51 -4.57 3.87
CA GLU A 104 8.91 -4.78 3.50
C GLU A 104 9.78 -3.62 3.98
N ILE A 105 9.31 -2.38 3.83
CA ILE A 105 10.05 -1.19 4.26
C ILE A 105 10.23 -1.19 5.78
N LEU A 106 9.17 -1.46 6.53
CA LEU A 106 9.18 -1.39 7.99
C LEU A 106 9.96 -2.53 8.63
N THR A 107 9.99 -3.70 7.99
CA THR A 107 10.76 -4.84 8.49
C THR A 107 12.20 -4.84 8.02
N GLY A 108 12.55 -4.00 7.05
CA GLY A 108 13.87 -3.99 6.45
C GLY A 108 14.13 -5.17 5.52
N ASP A 109 13.09 -5.92 5.16
CA ASP A 109 13.21 -7.04 4.24
C ASP A 109 13.35 -6.52 2.81
N GLN A 110 14.54 -6.63 2.27
CA GLN A 110 14.85 -6.16 0.93
C GLN A 110 14.72 -7.24 -0.13
N ASN A 111 14.57 -8.47 0.27
CA ASN A 111 14.53 -9.60 -0.65
C ASN A 111 13.13 -10.06 -0.98
N GLY A 112 12.14 -9.45 -0.38
CA GLY A 112 10.74 -9.82 -0.61
C GLY A 112 10.50 -11.26 -0.23
N MET A 113 10.30 -11.56 1.04
CA MET A 113 10.06 -12.93 1.52
C MET A 113 8.69 -13.48 1.17
N TYR A 114 8.19 -13.13 0.05
CA TYR A 114 6.88 -13.59 -0.43
C TYR A 114 7.04 -14.41 -1.69
#